data_1d07699bd1c98301f28cc4880d41c4c6
#
_entry.id   1d07699bd1c98301f28cc4880d41c4c6
#
_cell.length_a   1.000
_cell.length_b   1.000
_cell.length_c   1.000
_cell.angle_alpha   90.00
_cell.angle_beta   90.00
_cell.angle_gamma   90.00
#
_symmetry.space_group_name_H-M   'P 1'
#
loop_
_entity.id
_entity.type
_entity.pdbx_description
1 polymer ?
#
loop_
_entity_poly.entity_id
_entity_poly.type
_entity_poly.pdbx_seq_one_letter_code
_entity_poly.pdbx_strand_id
1 'polypeptide(L)'
;MRDVRVVLIGGTSNTGKSTVAEAVAERLGFEHRSTDGLARHPGRPWRTPEHEVPPHVAEHYGTLTTDELIASVLAHYERLRPRIEELITDRAQSGSPGLVLEGSALWPAWVARLTVPRTAAVWLTADDTVVRDRVRAAGRYEEATEGERRLMDRFLARTERYQELMVDAVEALGLDRVDTGGGRTVAELADAVLAAAAAQVRPGRGDGTGGSPFVTDEETHDLEGPVTREDVRRIMSEGPRGGERA
;
A
#
# COMPACT_ATOMS: atom_id res chain seq x y z
N MET A 1 8.76 -14.62 -15.69
CA MET A 1 7.40 -14.54 -15.12
C MET A 1 6.72 -15.90 -14.87
N ARG A 2 7.24 -17.05 -15.37
CA ARG A 2 6.55 -18.38 -15.20
C ARG A 2 6.38 -18.81 -13.73
N ASP A 3 7.15 -18.26 -12.82
CA ASP A 3 7.13 -18.66 -11.41
C ASP A 3 6.44 -17.63 -10.49
N VAL A 4 6.05 -16.45 -10.96
CA VAL A 4 5.28 -15.47 -10.17
C VAL A 4 3.82 -15.87 -10.13
N ARG A 5 3.24 -15.86 -8.95
CA ARG A 5 1.80 -16.13 -8.71
C ARG A 5 1.10 -14.95 -8.07
N VAL A 6 1.84 -14.11 -7.34
CA VAL A 6 1.30 -12.92 -6.69
C VAL A 6 2.19 -11.72 -7.03
N VAL A 7 1.57 -10.65 -7.49
CA VAL A 7 2.20 -9.34 -7.69
C VAL A 7 1.54 -8.35 -6.75
N LEU A 8 2.33 -7.76 -5.86
CA LEU A 8 1.89 -6.73 -4.92
C LEU A 8 2.26 -5.35 -5.47
N ILE A 9 1.29 -4.45 -5.54
CA ILE A 9 1.51 -3.07 -6.03
C ILE A 9 1.14 -2.10 -4.91
N GLY A 10 2.15 -1.65 -4.17
CA GLY A 10 2.03 -0.65 -3.11
C GLY A 10 2.02 0.79 -3.64
N GLY A 11 1.80 1.75 -2.75
CA GLY A 11 1.86 3.18 -3.08
C GLY A 11 0.77 3.99 -2.39
N THR A 12 0.92 5.32 -2.36
CA THR A 12 -0.06 6.20 -1.76
C THR A 12 -1.32 6.38 -2.62
N SER A 13 -2.33 7.06 -2.10
CA SER A 13 -3.57 7.38 -2.84
C SER A 13 -3.27 8.20 -4.10
N ASN A 14 -4.05 7.97 -5.16
CA ASN A 14 -3.99 8.71 -6.43
C ASN A 14 -2.66 8.62 -7.22
N THR A 15 -1.79 7.66 -6.93
CA THR A 15 -0.60 7.36 -7.77
C THR A 15 -0.91 6.57 -9.03
N GLY A 16 -2.15 6.13 -9.24
CA GLY A 16 -2.57 5.34 -10.39
C GLY A 16 -2.43 3.83 -10.22
N LYS A 17 -2.26 3.34 -8.98
CA LYS A 17 -2.10 1.91 -8.66
C LYS A 17 -3.14 1.00 -9.31
N SER A 18 -4.43 1.32 -9.14
CA SER A 18 -5.52 0.47 -9.63
C SER A 18 -5.46 0.30 -11.15
N THR A 19 -5.26 1.40 -11.88
CA THR A 19 -5.15 1.37 -13.34
C THR A 19 -3.97 0.54 -13.83
N VAL A 20 -2.80 0.69 -13.17
CA VAL A 20 -1.61 -0.10 -13.50
C VAL A 20 -1.79 -1.56 -13.11
N ALA A 21 -2.40 -1.83 -11.95
CA ALA A 21 -2.68 -3.18 -11.47
C ALA A 21 -3.64 -3.95 -12.39
N GLU A 22 -4.69 -3.29 -12.88
CA GLU A 22 -5.60 -3.84 -13.88
C GLU A 22 -4.86 -4.25 -15.16
N ALA A 23 -4.02 -3.35 -15.69
CA ALA A 23 -3.22 -3.62 -16.89
C ALA A 23 -2.20 -4.77 -16.68
N VAL A 24 -1.59 -4.85 -15.51
CA VAL A 24 -0.70 -5.96 -15.13
C VAL A 24 -1.47 -7.27 -15.03
N ALA A 25 -2.64 -7.25 -14.38
CA ALA A 25 -3.49 -8.43 -14.21
C ALA A 25 -3.98 -8.97 -15.55
N GLU A 26 -4.41 -8.10 -16.46
CA GLU A 26 -4.84 -8.46 -17.81
C GLU A 26 -3.70 -9.17 -18.58
N ARG A 27 -2.48 -8.61 -18.56
CA ARG A 27 -1.32 -9.19 -19.25
C ARG A 27 -0.88 -10.56 -18.69
N LEU A 28 -1.10 -10.78 -17.39
CA LEU A 28 -0.74 -12.03 -16.74
C LEU A 28 -1.87 -13.08 -16.77
N GLY A 29 -3.09 -12.68 -17.10
CA GLY A 29 -4.29 -13.49 -16.89
C GLY A 29 -4.55 -13.76 -15.40
N PHE A 30 -4.23 -12.80 -14.52
CA PHE A 30 -4.38 -12.86 -13.08
C PHE A 30 -5.65 -12.15 -12.62
N GLU A 31 -6.15 -12.52 -11.45
CA GLU A 31 -7.20 -11.76 -10.79
C GLU A 31 -6.63 -10.44 -10.24
N HIS A 32 -7.36 -9.34 -10.42
CA HIS A 32 -7.05 -8.07 -9.78
C HIS A 32 -7.90 -7.88 -8.53
N ARG A 33 -7.27 -7.49 -7.43
CA ARG A 33 -7.94 -7.07 -6.18
C ARG A 33 -7.30 -5.83 -5.58
N SER A 34 -8.13 -5.02 -4.92
CA SER A 34 -7.67 -3.90 -4.10
C SER A 34 -7.78 -4.23 -2.61
N THR A 35 -6.80 -3.79 -1.82
CA THR A 35 -6.86 -3.88 -0.36
C THR A 35 -7.97 -3.01 0.23
N ASP A 36 -8.40 -1.95 -0.47
CA ASP A 36 -9.49 -1.07 -0.04
C ASP A 36 -10.85 -1.84 0.04
N GLY A 37 -11.01 -2.91 -0.74
CA GLY A 37 -12.17 -3.79 -0.69
C GLY A 37 -12.21 -4.76 0.48
N LEU A 38 -11.13 -4.89 1.26
CA LEU A 38 -11.03 -5.87 2.34
C LEU A 38 -11.65 -5.40 3.66
N ALA A 39 -11.78 -4.10 3.88
CA ALA A 39 -12.48 -3.52 5.02
C ALA A 39 -12.97 -2.10 4.73
N ARG A 40 -13.85 -1.61 5.61
CA ARG A 40 -14.31 -0.23 5.52
C ARG A 40 -13.18 0.71 5.92
N HIS A 41 -12.71 1.51 4.95
CA HIS A 41 -11.82 2.63 5.17
C HIS A 41 -12.66 3.90 5.45
N PRO A 42 -12.15 4.91 6.21
CA PRO A 42 -12.82 6.20 6.36
C PRO A 42 -13.27 6.84 5.05
N GLY A 43 -12.61 6.50 3.95
CA GLY A 43 -12.98 6.99 2.62
C GLY A 43 -12.29 8.30 2.27
N ARG A 44 -12.71 8.85 1.14
CA ARG A 44 -12.21 10.13 0.64
C ARG A 44 -13.11 11.25 1.18
N PRO A 45 -12.55 12.38 1.64
CA PRO A 45 -13.34 13.44 2.26
C PRO A 45 -13.91 14.45 1.24
N TRP A 46 -14.43 13.96 0.14
CA TRP A 46 -15.15 14.77 -0.84
C TRP A 46 -16.32 14.00 -1.43
N ARG A 47 -17.34 14.75 -1.82
CA ARG A 47 -18.53 14.19 -2.47
C ARG A 47 -18.25 13.74 -3.90
N THR A 48 -18.97 12.74 -4.34
CA THR A 48 -19.10 12.34 -5.75
C THR A 48 -20.56 12.49 -6.17
N PRO A 49 -20.90 12.36 -7.47
CA PRO A 49 -22.30 12.38 -7.88
C PRO A 49 -23.19 11.35 -7.17
N GLU A 50 -22.58 10.24 -6.72
CA GLU A 50 -23.28 9.10 -6.11
C GLU A 50 -23.24 9.09 -4.57
N HIS A 51 -22.34 9.88 -3.96
CA HIS A 51 -22.09 9.80 -2.51
C HIS A 51 -21.76 11.16 -1.90
N GLU A 52 -22.46 11.51 -0.84
CA GLU A 52 -22.08 12.58 0.07
C GLU A 52 -20.95 12.16 1.01
N VAL A 53 -20.23 13.12 1.58
CA VAL A 53 -19.21 12.83 2.59
C VAL A 53 -19.88 12.37 3.88
N PRO A 54 -19.65 11.13 4.34
CA PRO A 54 -20.24 10.67 5.59
C PRO A 54 -19.77 11.52 6.77
N PRO A 55 -20.65 11.82 7.76
CA PRO A 55 -20.31 12.66 8.90
C PRO A 55 -19.05 12.24 9.65
N HIS A 56 -18.84 10.94 9.87
CA HIS A 56 -17.66 10.41 10.53
C HIS A 56 -16.36 10.64 9.73
N VAL A 57 -16.44 10.68 8.39
CA VAL A 57 -15.29 10.99 7.52
C VAL A 57 -14.96 12.49 7.62
N ALA A 58 -15.98 13.35 7.58
CA ALA A 58 -15.81 14.79 7.75
C ALA A 58 -15.21 15.12 9.12
N GLU A 59 -15.68 14.47 10.19
CA GLU A 59 -15.13 14.60 11.54
C GLU A 59 -13.67 14.13 11.59
N HIS A 60 -13.37 12.93 11.06
CA HIS A 60 -12.03 12.36 11.03
C HIS A 60 -11.01 13.33 10.42
N TYR A 61 -11.29 13.85 9.21
CA TYR A 61 -10.39 14.82 8.58
C TYR A 61 -10.52 16.23 9.14
N GLY A 62 -11.63 16.57 9.78
CA GLY A 62 -11.87 17.89 10.37
C GLY A 62 -11.17 18.12 11.69
N THR A 63 -10.93 17.07 12.48
CA THR A 63 -10.42 17.16 13.85
C THR A 63 -8.98 16.71 14.03
N LEU A 64 -8.54 15.64 13.30
CA LEU A 64 -7.23 15.05 13.49
C LEU A 64 -6.12 15.87 12.81
N THR A 65 -4.96 15.96 13.45
CA THR A 65 -3.72 16.48 12.85
C THR A 65 -3.19 15.52 11.78
N THR A 66 -2.24 15.97 10.95
CA THR A 66 -1.62 15.10 9.94
C THR A 66 -0.98 13.86 10.55
N ASP A 67 -0.28 13.99 11.68
CA ASP A 67 0.35 12.86 12.36
C ASP A 67 -0.68 11.87 12.92
N GLU A 68 -1.79 12.37 13.48
CA GLU A 68 -2.89 11.51 13.95
C GLU A 68 -3.61 10.80 12.79
N LEU A 69 -3.75 11.46 11.63
CA LEU A 69 -4.28 10.84 10.41
C LEU A 69 -3.34 9.73 9.90
N ILE A 70 -2.02 9.94 9.94
CA ILE A 70 -1.03 8.90 9.62
C ILE A 70 -1.12 7.74 10.60
N ALA A 71 -1.16 8.03 11.89
CA ALA A 71 -1.32 7.02 12.94
C ALA A 71 -2.55 6.16 12.70
N SER A 72 -3.69 6.81 12.48
CA SER A 72 -4.97 6.15 12.25
C SER A 72 -4.94 5.23 11.02
N VAL A 73 -4.36 5.68 9.91
CA VAL A 73 -4.30 4.87 8.69
C VAL A 73 -3.34 3.70 8.83
N LEU A 74 -2.19 3.87 9.47
CA LEU A 74 -1.24 2.77 9.69
C LEU A 74 -1.82 1.71 10.63
N ALA A 75 -2.48 2.11 11.71
CA ALA A 75 -3.19 1.17 12.59
C ALA A 75 -4.33 0.43 11.88
N HIS A 76 -5.03 1.10 10.95
CA HIS A 76 -6.01 0.42 10.10
C HIS A 76 -5.34 -0.65 9.21
N TYR A 77 -4.19 -0.35 8.62
CA TYR A 77 -3.45 -1.30 7.78
C TYR A 77 -2.91 -2.50 8.57
N GLU A 78 -2.43 -2.29 9.80
CA GLU A 78 -2.02 -3.38 10.68
C GLU A 78 -3.18 -4.34 11.00
N ARG A 79 -4.39 -3.83 11.22
CA ARG A 79 -5.57 -4.69 11.39
C ARG A 79 -5.96 -5.47 10.13
N LEU A 80 -5.66 -4.94 8.94
CA LEU A 80 -5.91 -5.63 7.67
C LEU A 80 -4.84 -6.67 7.32
N ARG A 81 -3.64 -6.50 7.84
CA ARG A 81 -2.46 -7.30 7.50
C ARG A 81 -2.71 -8.80 7.55
N PRO A 82 -3.28 -9.42 8.62
CA PRO A 82 -3.48 -10.87 8.66
C PRO A 82 -4.33 -11.38 7.49
N ARG A 83 -5.40 -10.66 7.15
CA ARG A 83 -6.27 -11.01 6.02
C ARG A 83 -5.58 -10.85 4.67
N ILE A 84 -4.70 -9.85 4.54
CA ILE A 84 -3.90 -9.65 3.33
C ILE A 84 -2.87 -10.79 3.20
N GLU A 85 -2.17 -11.15 4.26
CA GLU A 85 -1.19 -12.24 4.29
C GLU A 85 -1.84 -13.59 3.97
N GLU A 86 -3.02 -13.88 4.52
CA GLU A 86 -3.81 -15.08 4.19
C GLU A 86 -4.12 -15.13 2.69
N LEU A 87 -4.65 -14.02 2.12
CA LEU A 87 -4.98 -13.95 0.70
C LEU A 87 -3.75 -14.16 -0.20
N ILE A 88 -2.61 -13.57 0.16
CA ILE A 88 -1.34 -13.73 -0.57
C ILE A 88 -0.90 -15.20 -0.52
N THR A 89 -0.92 -15.80 0.66
CA THR A 89 -0.48 -17.19 0.90
C THR A 89 -1.35 -18.17 0.11
N ASP A 90 -2.66 -18.05 0.20
CA ASP A 90 -3.60 -18.90 -0.53
C ASP A 90 -3.37 -18.85 -2.03
N ARG A 91 -3.15 -17.65 -2.58
CA ARG A 91 -2.95 -17.47 -4.02
C ARG A 91 -1.59 -17.93 -4.50
N ALA A 92 -0.56 -17.79 -3.70
CA ALA A 92 0.78 -18.29 -4.02
C ALA A 92 0.82 -19.84 -4.07
N GLN A 93 0.02 -20.52 -3.23
CA GLN A 93 -0.02 -21.98 -3.09
C GLN A 93 -1.07 -22.64 -3.97
N SER A 94 -2.21 -21.98 -4.24
CA SER A 94 -3.31 -22.58 -5.00
C SER A 94 -3.00 -22.71 -6.50
N GLY A 95 -3.66 -23.67 -7.16
CA GLY A 95 -3.67 -23.81 -8.63
C GLY A 95 -4.55 -22.79 -9.36
N SER A 96 -5.22 -21.88 -8.64
CA SER A 96 -6.09 -20.83 -9.17
C SER A 96 -5.32 -19.82 -10.03
N PRO A 97 -6.00 -18.93 -10.79
CA PRO A 97 -5.34 -17.82 -11.44
C PRO A 97 -4.48 -17.04 -10.42
N GLY A 98 -3.33 -16.51 -10.86
CA GLY A 98 -2.52 -15.66 -9.99
C GLY A 98 -3.27 -14.41 -9.55
N LEU A 99 -2.65 -13.64 -8.67
CA LEU A 99 -3.24 -12.45 -8.07
C LEU A 99 -2.35 -11.23 -8.32
N VAL A 100 -2.95 -10.13 -8.75
CA VAL A 100 -2.41 -8.79 -8.61
C VAL A 100 -3.18 -8.11 -7.49
N LEU A 101 -2.51 -7.85 -6.37
CA LEU A 101 -3.09 -7.16 -5.22
C LEU A 101 -2.51 -5.76 -5.12
N GLU A 102 -3.35 -4.73 -5.15
CA GLU A 102 -2.89 -3.35 -5.02
C GLU A 102 -3.45 -2.69 -3.76
N GLY A 103 -2.72 -1.70 -3.25
CA GLY A 103 -3.26 -0.84 -2.21
C GLY A 103 -2.22 -0.20 -1.30
N SER A 104 -2.67 0.84 -0.61
CA SER A 104 -1.81 1.55 0.34
C SER A 104 -1.56 0.74 1.63
N ALA A 105 -2.36 -0.27 1.90
CA ALA A 105 -2.14 -1.18 3.03
C ALA A 105 -0.90 -2.09 2.85
N LEU A 106 -0.33 -2.17 1.65
CA LEU A 106 0.92 -2.89 1.37
C LEU A 106 2.12 -2.04 1.83
N TRP A 107 2.27 -1.91 3.15
CA TRP A 107 3.34 -1.11 3.76
C TRP A 107 4.70 -1.80 3.60
N PRO A 108 5.77 -1.09 3.15
CA PRO A 108 7.05 -1.70 2.79
C PRO A 108 7.65 -2.59 3.86
N ALA A 109 7.65 -2.15 5.12
CA ALA A 109 8.33 -2.84 6.20
C ALA A 109 7.77 -4.26 6.50
N TRP A 110 6.47 -4.49 6.43
CA TRP A 110 5.93 -5.83 6.63
C TRP A 110 5.96 -6.66 5.34
N VAL A 111 5.78 -6.04 4.17
CA VAL A 111 5.89 -6.74 2.88
C VAL A 111 7.30 -7.28 2.67
N ALA A 112 8.34 -6.54 3.05
CA ALA A 112 9.73 -7.01 2.98
C ALA A 112 10.00 -8.25 3.87
N ARG A 113 9.18 -8.49 4.88
CA ARG A 113 9.27 -9.67 5.76
C ARG A 113 8.43 -10.86 5.30
N LEU A 114 7.64 -10.69 4.24
CA LEU A 114 6.87 -11.80 3.67
C LEU A 114 7.81 -12.88 3.11
N THR A 115 7.67 -14.09 3.64
CA THR A 115 8.42 -15.28 3.16
C THR A 115 7.59 -16.15 2.22
N VAL A 116 6.55 -15.58 1.62
CA VAL A 116 5.65 -16.30 0.72
C VAL A 116 6.33 -16.45 -0.66
N PRO A 117 6.63 -17.68 -1.11
CA PRO A 117 7.30 -17.91 -2.38
C PRO A 117 6.43 -17.44 -3.56
N ARG A 118 7.05 -17.16 -4.70
CA ARG A 118 6.36 -16.80 -5.94
C ARG A 118 5.59 -15.47 -5.84
N THR A 119 5.99 -14.61 -4.90
CA THR A 119 5.44 -13.28 -4.67
C THR A 119 6.48 -12.22 -5.02
N ALA A 120 6.09 -11.20 -5.73
CA ALA A 120 6.89 -10.02 -6.03
C ALA A 120 6.16 -8.75 -5.60
N ALA A 121 6.89 -7.70 -5.21
CA ALA A 121 6.31 -6.46 -4.73
C ALA A 121 6.98 -5.24 -5.37
N VAL A 122 6.17 -4.26 -5.79
CA VAL A 122 6.63 -3.00 -6.41
C VAL A 122 5.81 -1.83 -5.86
N TRP A 123 6.45 -0.70 -5.57
CA TRP A 123 5.76 0.50 -5.10
C TRP A 123 5.66 1.55 -6.20
N LEU A 124 4.44 2.09 -6.38
CA LEU A 124 4.21 3.20 -7.30
C LEU A 124 4.27 4.53 -6.55
N THR A 125 5.01 5.46 -7.11
CA THR A 125 5.13 6.84 -6.63
C THR A 125 4.75 7.82 -7.73
N ALA A 126 4.43 9.05 -7.36
CA ALA A 126 4.26 10.16 -8.28
C ALA A 126 4.73 11.44 -7.59
N ASP A 127 5.09 12.47 -8.36
CA ASP A 127 5.36 13.78 -7.80
C ASP A 127 4.15 14.31 -7.03
N ASP A 128 4.38 15.03 -5.93
CA ASP A 128 3.32 15.57 -5.08
C ASP A 128 2.40 16.53 -5.86
N THR A 129 2.93 17.25 -6.84
CA THR A 129 2.14 18.08 -7.75
C THR A 129 1.13 17.24 -8.55
N VAL A 130 1.55 16.09 -9.06
CA VAL A 130 0.70 15.17 -9.82
C VAL A 130 -0.39 14.58 -8.91
N VAL A 131 -0.02 14.17 -7.69
CA VAL A 131 -0.97 13.65 -6.70
C VAL A 131 -1.99 14.72 -6.32
N ARG A 132 -1.52 15.94 -6.06
CA ARG A 132 -2.36 17.09 -5.72
C ARG A 132 -3.36 17.42 -6.81
N ASP A 133 -2.91 17.51 -8.05
CA ASP A 133 -3.78 17.81 -9.19
C ASP A 133 -4.84 16.72 -9.39
N ARG A 134 -4.48 15.45 -9.25
CA ARG A 134 -5.41 14.32 -9.32
C ARG A 134 -6.46 14.35 -8.21
N VAL A 135 -6.06 14.65 -6.98
CA VAL A 135 -6.99 14.79 -5.84
C VAL A 135 -7.93 15.96 -6.04
N ARG A 136 -7.41 17.13 -6.44
CA ARG A 136 -8.21 18.32 -6.70
C ARG A 136 -9.22 18.11 -7.83
N ALA A 137 -8.79 17.47 -8.91
CA ALA A 137 -9.68 17.11 -10.01
C ALA A 137 -10.77 16.13 -9.55
N ALA A 138 -10.41 15.07 -8.84
CA ALA A 138 -11.36 14.07 -8.34
C ALA A 138 -12.37 14.65 -7.34
N GLY A 139 -11.93 15.59 -6.49
CA GLY A 139 -12.76 16.28 -5.51
C GLY A 139 -13.46 17.52 -6.04
N ARG A 140 -13.28 17.88 -7.31
CA ARG A 140 -13.83 19.12 -7.93
C ARG A 140 -13.51 20.34 -7.06
N TYR A 141 -12.24 20.48 -6.69
CA TYR A 141 -11.76 21.45 -5.68
C TYR A 141 -12.22 22.89 -5.96
N GLU A 142 -12.25 23.33 -7.20
CA GLU A 142 -12.64 24.69 -7.58
C GLU A 142 -14.13 24.98 -7.35
N GLU A 143 -14.96 23.93 -7.41
CA GLU A 143 -16.41 24.02 -7.18
C GLU A 143 -16.80 23.74 -5.72
N ALA A 144 -15.83 23.29 -4.91
CA ALA A 144 -16.07 22.88 -3.53
C ALA A 144 -16.24 24.08 -2.59
N THR A 145 -17.01 23.92 -1.55
CA THR A 145 -17.12 24.89 -0.45
C THR A 145 -15.81 25.00 0.32
N GLU A 146 -15.62 26.05 1.10
CA GLU A 146 -14.43 26.23 1.94
C GLU A 146 -14.24 25.07 2.93
N GLY A 147 -15.32 24.54 3.49
CA GLY A 147 -15.27 23.37 4.38
C GLY A 147 -14.78 22.11 3.67
N GLU A 148 -15.30 21.84 2.48
CA GLU A 148 -14.88 20.70 1.66
C GLU A 148 -13.42 20.83 1.20
N ARG A 149 -12.98 22.02 0.78
CA ARG A 149 -11.58 22.29 0.42
C ARG A 149 -10.65 22.00 1.60
N ARG A 150 -11.02 22.45 2.81
CA ARG A 150 -10.23 22.18 4.02
C ARG A 150 -10.07 20.70 4.30
N LEU A 151 -11.11 19.89 4.09
CA LEU A 151 -11.02 18.44 4.26
C LEU A 151 -10.11 17.81 3.18
N MET A 152 -10.19 18.27 1.92
CA MET A 152 -9.32 17.83 0.85
C MET A 152 -7.87 18.21 1.10
N ASP A 153 -7.57 19.41 1.59
CA ASP A 153 -6.22 19.85 1.91
C ASP A 153 -5.60 19.00 3.03
N ARG A 154 -6.40 18.61 4.04
CA ARG A 154 -5.95 17.69 5.09
C ARG A 154 -5.71 16.27 4.56
N PHE A 155 -6.55 15.81 3.66
CA PHE A 155 -6.30 14.53 2.96
C PHE A 155 -5.01 14.58 2.15
N LEU A 156 -4.75 15.69 1.44
CA LEU A 156 -3.52 15.91 0.69
C LEU A 156 -2.30 15.89 1.60
N ALA A 157 -2.31 16.69 2.66
CA ALA A 157 -1.20 16.73 3.62
C ALA A 157 -0.89 15.34 4.21
N ARG A 158 -1.94 14.56 4.57
CA ARG A 158 -1.75 13.16 4.97
C ARG A 158 -1.17 12.30 3.86
N THR A 159 -1.63 12.48 2.62
CA THR A 159 -1.21 11.67 1.47
C THR A 159 0.25 11.95 1.10
N GLU A 160 0.67 13.21 1.09
CA GLU A 160 2.06 13.63 0.89
C GLU A 160 2.96 13.05 2.00
N ARG A 161 2.57 13.22 3.28
CA ARG A 161 3.33 12.68 4.41
C ARG A 161 3.43 11.14 4.37
N TYR A 162 2.36 10.46 4.00
CA TYR A 162 2.38 9.01 3.80
C TYR A 162 3.36 8.61 2.70
N GLN A 163 3.38 9.33 1.58
CA GLN A 163 4.29 9.05 0.46
C GLN A 163 5.75 9.22 0.88
N GLU A 164 6.10 10.31 1.58
CA GLU A 164 7.45 10.51 2.12
C GLU A 164 7.91 9.30 2.95
N LEU A 165 7.12 8.94 3.97
CA LEU A 165 7.44 7.82 4.87
C LEU A 165 7.54 6.48 4.14
N MET A 166 6.69 6.26 3.15
CA MET A 166 6.71 5.04 2.33
C MET A 166 7.95 5.00 1.44
N VAL A 167 8.32 6.11 0.80
CA VAL A 167 9.51 6.20 -0.06
C VAL A 167 10.77 5.95 0.77
N ASP A 168 10.90 6.60 1.93
CA ASP A 168 12.00 6.37 2.86
C ASP A 168 12.13 4.88 3.24
N ALA A 169 11.00 4.22 3.52
CA ALA A 169 10.99 2.80 3.86
C ALA A 169 11.35 1.90 2.65
N VAL A 170 10.88 2.22 1.46
CA VAL A 170 11.20 1.51 0.21
C VAL A 170 12.71 1.60 -0.07
N GLU A 171 13.29 2.81 0.04
CA GLU A 171 14.72 3.05 -0.20
C GLU A 171 15.59 2.37 0.86
N ALA A 172 15.25 2.52 2.14
CA ALA A 172 15.99 1.90 3.24
C ALA A 172 16.01 0.36 3.17
N LEU A 173 14.95 -0.25 2.61
CA LEU A 173 14.81 -1.70 2.46
C LEU A 173 15.29 -2.22 1.10
N GLY A 174 15.74 -1.33 0.19
CA GLY A 174 16.18 -1.70 -1.15
C GLY A 174 15.10 -2.34 -2.02
N LEU A 175 13.84 -1.90 -1.85
CA LEU A 175 12.70 -2.44 -2.57
C LEU A 175 12.47 -1.72 -3.91
N ASP A 176 11.83 -2.41 -4.86
CA ASP A 176 11.57 -1.86 -6.18
C ASP A 176 10.50 -0.77 -6.19
N ARG A 177 10.80 0.32 -6.88
CA ARG A 177 9.92 1.48 -7.06
C ARG A 177 9.78 1.84 -8.53
N VAL A 178 8.56 2.22 -8.92
CA VAL A 178 8.25 2.75 -10.25
C VAL A 178 7.57 4.11 -10.10
N ASP A 179 8.16 5.15 -10.69
CA ASP A 179 7.54 6.47 -10.78
C ASP A 179 6.48 6.49 -11.89
N THR A 180 5.28 6.98 -11.56
CA THR A 180 4.15 7.11 -12.48
C THR A 180 4.04 8.48 -13.13
N GLY A 181 5.00 9.37 -12.88
CA GLY A 181 5.12 10.69 -13.51
C GLY A 181 5.72 10.63 -14.92
N GLY A 182 6.11 11.81 -15.43
CA GLY A 182 6.87 11.92 -16.68
C GLY A 182 6.10 11.58 -17.96
N GLY A 183 4.77 11.59 -17.94
CA GLY A 183 3.94 11.34 -19.14
C GLY A 183 3.94 9.88 -19.62
N ARG A 184 4.38 8.95 -18.81
CA ARG A 184 4.37 7.51 -19.12
C ARG A 184 2.95 6.99 -19.28
N THR A 185 2.74 6.19 -20.30
CA THR A 185 1.48 5.49 -20.53
C THR A 185 1.27 4.36 -19.53
N VAL A 186 0.02 3.95 -19.34
CA VAL A 186 -0.32 2.78 -18.50
C VAL A 186 0.40 1.52 -18.97
N ALA A 187 0.56 1.37 -20.29
CA ALA A 187 1.28 0.24 -20.87
C ALA A 187 2.76 0.22 -20.46
N GLU A 188 3.45 1.34 -20.54
CA GLU A 188 4.86 1.48 -20.14
C GLU A 188 5.05 1.28 -18.61
N LEU A 189 4.09 1.75 -17.80
CA LEU A 189 4.10 1.52 -16.36
C LEU A 189 3.90 0.05 -16.01
N ALA A 190 2.96 -0.61 -16.68
CA ALA A 190 2.75 -2.05 -16.52
C ALA A 190 4.00 -2.86 -16.93
N ASP A 191 4.68 -2.49 -18.04
CA ASP A 191 5.94 -3.12 -18.44
C ASP A 191 7.03 -2.96 -17.39
N ALA A 192 7.15 -1.78 -16.79
CA ALA A 192 8.13 -1.51 -15.74
C ALA A 192 7.85 -2.33 -14.47
N VAL A 193 6.57 -2.42 -14.04
CA VAL A 193 6.16 -3.28 -12.90
C VAL A 193 6.47 -4.74 -13.18
N LEU A 194 6.14 -5.24 -14.38
CA LEU A 194 6.41 -6.62 -14.78
C LEU A 194 7.91 -6.93 -14.83
N ALA A 195 8.72 -5.99 -15.31
CA ALA A 195 10.17 -6.12 -15.35
C ALA A 195 10.77 -6.21 -13.94
N ALA A 196 10.35 -5.31 -13.03
CA ALA A 196 10.77 -5.34 -11.63
C ALA A 196 10.34 -6.63 -10.93
N ALA A 197 9.08 -7.06 -11.08
CA ALA A 197 8.59 -8.30 -10.51
C ALA A 197 9.34 -9.55 -11.04
N ALA A 198 9.69 -9.56 -12.33
CA ALA A 198 10.46 -10.66 -12.93
C ALA A 198 11.90 -10.72 -12.40
N ALA A 199 12.50 -9.60 -12.05
CA ALA A 199 13.85 -9.54 -11.49
C ALA A 199 13.94 -10.15 -10.10
N GLN A 200 12.88 -10.04 -9.29
CA GLN A 200 12.81 -10.57 -7.91
C GLN A 200 12.70 -12.11 -7.87
N VAL A 201 12.11 -12.73 -8.88
CA VAL A 201 11.80 -14.18 -8.90
C VAL A 201 12.78 -14.96 -9.81
N ARG A 202 13.94 -14.40 -10.15
CA ARG A 202 14.99 -15.16 -10.82
C ARG A 202 15.46 -16.29 -9.90
N PRO A 203 15.55 -17.55 -10.39
CA PRO A 203 16.11 -18.62 -9.58
C PRO A 203 17.54 -18.23 -9.18
N GLY A 204 17.70 -17.93 -7.89
CA GLY A 204 19.01 -17.77 -7.30
C GLY A 204 19.81 -19.04 -7.57
N ARG A 205 21.06 -18.90 -8.01
CA ARG A 205 22.04 -20.00 -7.95
C ARG A 205 21.91 -20.61 -6.56
N GLY A 206 21.64 -21.93 -6.55
CA GLY A 206 21.46 -22.63 -5.32
C GLY A 206 22.67 -22.48 -4.41
N ASP A 207 22.38 -22.17 -3.18
CA ASP A 207 23.14 -22.67 -2.06
C ASP A 207 22.15 -23.07 -0.98
N GLY A 208 22.30 -24.33 -0.61
CA GLY A 208 21.38 -25.03 0.26
C GLY A 208 21.54 -24.66 1.72
N THR A 209 20.67 -25.26 2.44
CA THR A 209 20.63 -25.53 3.87
C THR A 209 20.06 -24.42 4.77
N GLY A 210 18.94 -24.78 5.35
CA GLY A 210 18.80 -24.63 6.80
C GLY A 210 17.62 -23.88 7.30
N GLY A 211 16.61 -24.60 7.78
CA GLY A 211 15.99 -24.28 9.04
C GLY A 211 14.91 -23.19 9.04
N SER A 212 13.70 -23.63 8.97
CA SER A 212 12.56 -22.94 9.56
C SER A 212 12.72 -22.91 11.09
N PRO A 213 12.48 -21.77 11.70
CA PRO A 213 11.83 -21.80 12.99
C PRO A 213 10.46 -21.10 12.92
N PHE A 214 9.42 -21.91 12.93
CA PHE A 214 8.12 -21.46 13.40
C PHE A 214 8.29 -20.99 14.84
N VAL A 215 8.13 -19.69 15.04
CA VAL A 215 7.83 -19.15 16.36
C VAL A 215 6.35 -18.82 16.32
N THR A 216 5.61 -19.68 16.98
CA THR A 216 4.24 -19.41 17.42
C THR A 216 4.33 -18.48 18.61
N ASP A 217 3.90 -17.24 18.45
CA ASP A 217 3.48 -16.40 19.57
C ASP A 217 2.05 -15.94 19.32
N GLU A 218 1.15 -16.64 20.00
CA GLU A 218 -0.19 -16.18 20.33
C GLU A 218 -0.06 -15.01 21.31
N GLU A 219 -0.31 -13.81 20.83
CA GLU A 219 -0.87 -12.72 21.63
C GLU A 219 -1.64 -11.78 20.72
N THR A 220 -2.89 -12.16 20.44
CA THR A 220 -3.90 -11.24 19.93
C THR A 220 -4.25 -10.27 21.05
N HIS A 221 -3.61 -9.10 21.06
CA HIS A 221 -4.10 -7.98 21.84
C HIS A 221 -5.22 -7.28 21.08
N ASP A 222 -6.43 -7.41 21.62
CA ASP A 222 -7.59 -6.58 21.29
C ASP A 222 -7.23 -5.10 21.51
N LEU A 223 -6.90 -4.39 20.45
CA LEU A 223 -6.74 -2.94 20.46
C LEU A 223 -8.08 -2.28 20.14
N GLU A 224 -9.04 -2.37 21.04
CA GLU A 224 -10.21 -1.50 21.11
C GLU A 224 -9.84 -0.21 21.86
N GLY A 225 -9.21 0.74 21.15
CA GLY A 225 -8.89 2.04 21.72
C GLY A 225 -8.34 3.02 20.67
N PRO A 226 -8.35 4.33 20.94
CA PRO A 226 -7.74 5.29 20.03
C PRO A 226 -6.23 5.05 19.96
N VAL A 227 -5.71 5.01 18.73
CA VAL A 227 -4.28 4.83 18.44
C VAL A 227 -3.47 5.95 19.10
N THR A 228 -2.48 5.58 19.91
CA THR A 228 -1.64 6.53 20.62
C THR A 228 -0.40 6.94 19.80
N ARG A 229 0.24 8.06 20.17
CA ARG A 229 1.52 8.48 19.57
C ARG A 229 2.63 7.43 19.75
N GLU A 230 2.51 6.59 20.77
CA GLU A 230 3.46 5.52 21.06
C GLU A 230 3.26 4.34 20.10
N ASP A 231 2.01 4.01 19.75
CA ASP A 231 1.68 3.02 18.72
C ASP A 231 2.25 3.42 17.35
N VAL A 232 2.17 4.71 17.01
CA VAL A 232 2.78 5.24 15.78
C VAL A 232 4.30 5.05 15.78
N ARG A 233 4.97 5.41 16.87
CA ARG A 233 6.42 5.25 16.99
C ARG A 233 6.84 3.80 16.90
N ARG A 234 6.09 2.89 17.53
CA ARG A 234 6.35 1.46 17.46
C ARG A 234 6.21 0.94 16.02
N ILE A 235 5.10 1.26 15.35
CA ILE A 235 4.85 0.87 13.95
C ILE A 235 5.93 1.43 13.01
N MET A 236 6.40 2.64 13.28
CA MET A 236 7.44 3.32 12.50
C MET A 236 8.86 2.83 12.82
N SER A 237 9.11 2.37 14.06
CA SER A 237 10.44 1.93 14.53
C SER A 237 10.70 0.44 14.37
N GLU A 238 9.73 -0.38 14.09
CA GLU A 238 9.88 -1.81 13.79
C GLU A 238 10.43 -2.06 12.36
N GLY A 239 11.18 -1.10 11.82
CA GLY A 239 12.14 -1.33 10.75
C GLY A 239 13.17 -2.39 11.18
N PRO A 240 13.90 -3.03 10.26
CA PRO A 240 14.77 -4.17 10.56
C PRO A 240 15.75 -3.81 11.68
N ARG A 241 15.63 -4.49 12.82
CA ARG A 241 16.69 -4.47 13.82
C ARG A 241 17.93 -5.02 13.13
N GLY A 242 18.91 -4.15 12.90
CA GLY A 242 20.18 -4.53 12.34
C GLY A 242 20.72 -5.73 13.11
N GLY A 243 20.95 -6.83 12.40
CA GLY A 243 21.68 -7.95 12.95
C GLY A 243 23.07 -7.45 13.29
N GLU A 244 23.40 -7.44 14.58
CA GLU A 244 24.78 -7.32 15.03
C GLU A 244 25.58 -8.41 14.33
N ARG A 245 26.53 -7.97 13.52
CA ARG A 245 27.60 -8.84 13.04
C ARG A 245 28.55 -9.06 14.22
N ALA A 246 28.59 -10.22 14.75
CA ALA A 246 29.74 -10.77 15.43
C ALA A 246 30.55 -11.64 14.44
#